data_14820ed331a435fb52c604c4f37339f8
#
_entry.id   14820ed331a435fb52c604c4f37339f8
#
_cell.length_a   1.000
_cell.length_b   1.000
_cell.length_c   1.000
_cell.angle_alpha   90.00
_cell.angle_beta   90.00
_cell.angle_gamma   90.00
#
_symmetry.space_group_name_H-M   'P 1'
#
loop_
_entity.id
_entity.type
_entity.pdbx_description
1 polymer ?
#
loop_
_entity_poly.entity_id
_entity_poly.type
_entity_poly.pdbx_seq_one_letter_code
_entity_poly.pdbx_strand_id
1 'polypeptide(L)'
;AAKQVILQRIRDAERDQIIDDFLQRGEAILSGTIKRMDREGAVVESGKVEARLPRDQMVPKENLRVGDRVRAYVLRINREGRGPQLILSRTSPEFIKHLFAMEVPEIEQGLLEIKAAARDPGVRAKIAVYTQDRRIDPIGTCVGVRGSRVQAVTGELAGERVDIVLWSEDPAQFVIGALAPANVSSIVVDEDKHSMDVVVDEDNLALAIGT
;
A
#
# COMPACT_ATOMS: atom_id res chain seq x y z
N ALA A 1 -41.34 10.32 15.32
CA ALA A 1 -40.19 9.56 15.84
C ALA A 1 -40.11 8.13 15.28
N ALA A 2 -41.19 7.32 15.34
CA ALA A 2 -41.17 5.93 14.86
C ALA A 2 -40.88 5.81 13.37
N LYS A 3 -41.42 6.65 12.53
CA LYS A 3 -41.19 6.66 11.07
C LYS A 3 -39.71 6.92 10.74
N GLN A 4 -39.05 7.86 11.44
CA GLN A 4 -37.63 8.17 11.24
C GLN A 4 -36.74 7.01 11.66
N VAL A 5 -37.06 6.30 12.74
CA VAL A 5 -36.32 5.12 13.21
C VAL A 5 -36.41 3.97 12.19
N ILE A 6 -37.60 3.73 11.64
CA ILE A 6 -37.83 2.69 10.62
C ILE A 6 -37.02 3.03 9.34
N LEU A 7 -37.10 4.26 8.86
CA LEU A 7 -36.35 4.72 7.68
C LEU A 7 -34.83 4.60 7.88
N GLN A 8 -34.33 4.93 9.09
CA GLN A 8 -32.93 4.79 9.39
C GLN A 8 -32.47 3.34 9.40
N ARG A 9 -33.26 2.43 9.97
CA ARG A 9 -32.98 0.97 9.93
C ARG A 9 -32.96 0.42 8.53
N ILE A 10 -33.87 0.86 7.67
CA ILE A 10 -33.89 0.45 6.25
C ILE A 10 -32.61 0.93 5.55
N ARG A 11 -32.19 2.17 5.76
CA ARG A 11 -30.93 2.71 5.19
C ARG A 11 -29.71 1.97 5.68
N ASP A 12 -29.66 1.62 6.96
CA ASP A 12 -28.56 0.87 7.54
C ASP A 12 -28.48 -0.54 6.96
N ALA A 13 -29.64 -1.22 6.79
CA ALA A 13 -29.70 -2.51 6.15
C ALA A 13 -29.27 -2.48 4.67
N GLU A 14 -29.66 -1.44 3.93
CA GLU A 14 -29.22 -1.23 2.55
C GLU A 14 -27.71 -1.01 2.46
N ARG A 15 -27.13 -0.24 3.38
CA ARG A 15 -25.65 -0.04 3.46
C ARG A 15 -24.93 -1.32 3.77
N ASP A 16 -25.41 -2.12 4.73
CA ASP A 16 -24.86 -3.43 5.04
C ASP A 16 -24.82 -4.33 3.81
N GLN A 17 -25.93 -4.38 3.06
CA GLN A 17 -26.01 -5.18 1.85
C GLN A 17 -25.02 -4.71 0.77
N ILE A 18 -24.89 -3.41 0.56
CA ILE A 18 -23.95 -2.83 -0.42
C ILE A 18 -22.51 -3.17 -0.06
N ILE A 19 -22.16 -3.07 1.23
CA ILE A 19 -20.83 -3.42 1.73
C ILE A 19 -20.56 -4.92 1.61
N ASP A 20 -21.52 -5.76 1.97
CA ASP A 20 -21.39 -7.20 1.84
C ASP A 20 -21.21 -7.61 0.37
N ASP A 21 -21.95 -7.03 -0.55
CA ASP A 21 -21.80 -7.25 -1.99
C ASP A 21 -20.40 -6.81 -2.49
N PHE A 22 -19.90 -5.69 -1.99
CA PHE A 22 -18.54 -5.23 -2.31
C PHE A 22 -17.48 -6.22 -1.80
N LEU A 23 -17.61 -6.70 -0.56
CA LEU A 23 -16.67 -7.64 0.03
C LEU A 23 -16.67 -9.00 -0.67
N GLN A 24 -17.84 -9.46 -1.14
CA GLN A 24 -17.96 -10.71 -1.89
C GLN A 24 -17.21 -10.67 -3.23
N ARG A 25 -17.02 -9.48 -3.81
CA ARG A 25 -16.22 -9.33 -5.02
C ARG A 25 -14.72 -9.52 -4.79
N GLY A 26 -14.27 -9.53 -3.53
CA GLY A 26 -12.87 -9.73 -3.15
C GLY A 26 -11.91 -8.61 -3.59
N GLU A 27 -12.45 -7.45 -3.94
CA GLU A 27 -11.66 -6.29 -4.35
C GLU A 27 -11.00 -5.64 -3.12
N ALA A 28 -9.67 -5.57 -3.13
CA ALA A 28 -8.91 -4.93 -2.07
C ALA A 28 -8.75 -3.41 -2.29
N ILE A 29 -8.83 -2.96 -3.54
CA ILE A 29 -8.72 -1.56 -3.94
C ILE A 29 -10.08 -1.02 -4.34
N LEU A 30 -10.46 0.10 -3.75
CA LEU A 30 -11.63 0.86 -4.16
C LEU A 30 -11.18 2.07 -5.00
N SER A 31 -11.77 2.21 -6.18
CA SER A 31 -11.59 3.37 -7.05
C SER A 31 -12.88 4.18 -7.07
N GLY A 32 -12.83 5.43 -6.70
CA GLY A 32 -13.99 6.28 -6.62
C GLY A 32 -13.68 7.76 -6.81
N THR A 33 -14.68 8.58 -6.56
CA THR A 33 -14.59 10.04 -6.66
C THR A 33 -14.81 10.65 -5.29
N ILE A 34 -14.04 11.67 -4.95
CA ILE A 34 -14.22 12.41 -3.70
C ILE A 34 -15.50 13.24 -3.80
N LYS A 35 -16.48 12.90 -2.98
CA LYS A 35 -17.78 13.57 -2.91
C LYS A 35 -17.75 14.81 -2.04
N ARG A 36 -17.06 14.73 -0.91
CA ARG A 36 -16.87 15.85 0.00
C ARG A 36 -15.59 15.68 0.82
N MET A 37 -15.12 16.79 1.34
CA MET A 37 -14.00 16.88 2.27
C MET A 37 -14.47 17.51 3.58
N ASP A 38 -14.04 16.97 4.70
CA ASP A 38 -14.27 17.52 6.03
C ASP A 38 -13.00 17.49 6.89
N ARG A 39 -13.12 17.83 8.18
CA ARG A 39 -11.97 17.86 9.09
C ARG A 39 -11.34 16.49 9.31
N GLU A 40 -12.13 15.43 9.22
CA GLU A 40 -11.69 14.06 9.47
C GLU A 40 -11.13 13.37 8.22
N GLY A 41 -11.39 13.89 7.04
CA GLY A 41 -10.89 13.36 5.78
C GLY A 41 -11.80 13.53 4.60
N ALA A 42 -11.72 12.61 3.65
CA ALA A 42 -12.53 12.58 2.44
C ALA A 42 -13.61 11.50 2.51
N VAL A 43 -14.76 11.80 1.93
CA VAL A 43 -15.78 10.80 1.61
C VAL A 43 -15.67 10.46 0.14
N VAL A 44 -15.43 9.19 -0.15
CA VAL A 44 -15.22 8.65 -1.49
C VAL A 44 -16.43 7.84 -1.91
N GLU A 45 -16.95 8.10 -3.09
CA GLU A 45 -18.09 7.40 -3.66
C GLU A 45 -17.66 6.56 -4.86
N SER A 46 -18.00 5.29 -4.85
CA SER A 46 -17.79 4.35 -5.95
C SER A 46 -19.09 3.60 -6.25
N GLY A 47 -19.82 4.04 -7.26
CA GLY A 47 -21.16 3.52 -7.52
C GLY A 47 -22.09 3.77 -6.33
N LYS A 48 -22.61 2.69 -5.73
CA LYS A 48 -23.43 2.76 -4.52
C LYS A 48 -22.65 2.70 -3.21
N VAL A 49 -21.35 2.41 -3.29
CA VAL A 49 -20.47 2.32 -2.12
C VAL A 49 -19.99 3.69 -1.72
N GLU A 50 -20.15 4.05 -0.47
CA GLU A 50 -19.58 5.24 0.14
C GLU A 50 -18.55 4.82 1.20
N ALA A 51 -17.35 5.35 1.09
CA ALA A 51 -16.24 5.00 1.96
C ALA A 51 -15.57 6.26 2.51
N ARG A 52 -14.84 6.11 3.62
CA ARG A 52 -14.10 7.20 4.22
C ARG A 52 -12.60 7.00 4.06
N LEU A 53 -11.93 8.03 3.61
CA LEU A 53 -10.47 8.13 3.60
C LEU A 53 -10.05 9.14 4.69
N PRO A 54 -9.63 8.66 5.87
CA PRO A 54 -9.20 9.54 6.96
C PRO A 54 -7.95 10.36 6.58
N ARG A 55 -7.76 11.52 7.21
CA ARG A 55 -6.60 12.38 6.92
C ARG A 55 -5.27 11.73 7.21
N ASP A 56 -5.18 10.95 8.26
CA ASP A 56 -3.99 10.18 8.63
C ASP A 56 -3.68 9.03 7.66
N GLN A 57 -4.64 8.68 6.80
CA GLN A 57 -4.49 7.68 5.75
C GLN A 57 -4.28 8.28 4.36
N MET A 58 -4.14 9.59 4.25
CA MET A 58 -3.74 10.29 3.03
C MET A 58 -2.23 10.43 2.95
N VAL A 59 -1.69 10.40 1.74
CA VAL A 59 -0.27 10.68 1.53
C VAL A 59 0.01 12.17 1.87
N PRO A 60 1.01 12.49 2.71
CA PRO A 60 1.18 13.85 3.23
C PRO A 60 1.34 14.95 2.17
N LYS A 61 1.85 14.61 1.00
CA LYS A 61 2.09 15.55 -0.11
C LYS A 61 0.93 15.65 -1.11
N GLU A 62 -0.12 14.86 -0.93
CA GLU A 62 -1.28 14.89 -1.79
C GLU A 62 -2.16 16.11 -1.52
N ASN A 63 -2.65 16.70 -2.59
CA ASN A 63 -3.65 17.76 -2.54
C ASN A 63 -4.96 17.27 -3.19
N LEU A 64 -5.66 16.40 -2.47
CA LEU A 64 -6.92 15.85 -2.91
C LEU A 64 -8.04 16.88 -2.77
N ARG A 65 -8.92 16.93 -3.78
CA ARG A 65 -10.05 17.87 -3.84
C ARG A 65 -11.34 17.14 -4.15
N VAL A 66 -12.45 17.79 -3.84
CA VAL A 66 -13.78 17.31 -4.26
C VAL A 66 -13.83 17.19 -5.79
N GLY A 67 -14.32 16.07 -6.27
CA GLY A 67 -14.38 15.73 -7.69
C GLY A 67 -13.18 14.95 -8.21
N ASP A 68 -12.09 14.86 -7.46
CA ASP A 68 -10.94 14.06 -7.87
C ASP A 68 -11.25 12.56 -7.82
N ARG A 69 -10.74 11.82 -8.78
CA ARG A 69 -10.72 10.36 -8.72
C ARG A 69 -9.58 9.90 -7.82
N VAL A 70 -9.87 8.93 -6.99
CA VAL A 70 -8.90 8.39 -6.03
C VAL A 70 -9.02 6.87 -5.95
N ARG A 71 -7.88 6.20 -5.81
CA ARG A 71 -7.78 4.79 -5.48
C ARG A 71 -7.25 4.67 -4.06
N ALA A 72 -7.77 3.70 -3.33
CA ALA A 72 -7.29 3.42 -1.99
C ALA A 72 -7.50 1.96 -1.62
N TYR A 73 -6.68 1.48 -0.71
CA TYR A 73 -6.81 0.17 -0.13
C TYR A 73 -7.92 0.15 0.92
N VAL A 74 -8.75 -0.87 0.91
CA VAL A 74 -9.79 -1.07 1.92
C VAL A 74 -9.15 -1.62 3.18
N LEU A 75 -8.90 -0.73 4.15
CA LEU A 75 -8.14 -1.05 5.35
C LEU A 75 -8.97 -1.88 6.34
N ARG A 76 -10.21 -1.48 6.56
CA ARG A 76 -11.14 -2.13 7.50
C ARG A 76 -12.57 -1.66 7.27
N ILE A 77 -13.50 -2.33 7.93
CA ILE A 77 -14.89 -1.91 8.01
C ILE A 77 -15.12 -1.42 9.44
N ASN A 78 -15.57 -0.18 9.57
CA ASN A 78 -16.05 0.34 10.84
C ASN A 78 -17.55 0.07 10.95
N ARG A 79 -17.96 -0.71 11.93
CA ARG A 79 -19.37 -1.03 12.23
C ARG A 79 -19.91 -0.22 13.40
N GLU A 80 -19.09 0.64 13.98
CA GLU A 80 -19.50 1.54 15.05
C GLU A 80 -20.16 2.80 14.49
N GLY A 81 -21.16 3.33 15.18
CA GLY A 81 -21.83 4.56 14.82
C GLY A 81 -23.10 4.36 13.98
N ARG A 82 -23.32 5.24 13.01
CA ARG A 82 -24.55 5.31 12.19
C ARG A 82 -24.54 4.36 10.98
N GLY A 83 -24.14 3.13 11.16
CA GLY A 83 -24.07 2.11 10.13
C GLY A 83 -22.63 1.79 9.68
N PRO A 84 -22.44 0.66 8.97
CA PRO A 84 -21.12 0.21 8.57
C PRO A 84 -20.52 1.15 7.52
N GLN A 85 -19.21 1.37 7.66
CA GLN A 85 -18.45 2.24 6.78
C GLN A 85 -17.12 1.60 6.41
N LEU A 86 -16.79 1.62 5.12
CA LEU A 86 -15.47 1.24 4.64
C LEU A 86 -14.46 2.33 4.98
N ILE A 87 -13.36 1.95 5.59
CA ILE A 87 -12.25 2.83 5.88
C ILE A 87 -11.13 2.53 4.91
N LEU A 88 -10.70 3.55 4.19
CA LEU A 88 -9.69 3.47 3.15
C LEU A 88 -8.33 3.94 3.64
N SER A 89 -7.27 3.47 2.98
CA SER A 89 -5.90 3.90 3.23
C SER A 89 -5.13 4.07 1.93
N ARG A 90 -4.39 5.16 1.84
CA ARG A 90 -3.39 5.40 0.79
C ARG A 90 -1.96 5.34 1.35
N THR A 91 -1.80 5.16 2.65
CA THR A 91 -0.51 5.07 3.35
C THR A 91 -0.10 3.64 3.71
N SER A 92 -1.04 2.70 3.67
CA SER A 92 -0.77 1.30 4.01
C SER A 92 0.25 0.65 3.07
N PRO A 93 1.18 -0.18 3.59
CA PRO A 93 2.04 -1.01 2.75
C PRO A 93 1.26 -1.97 1.84
N GLU A 94 0.07 -2.40 2.24
CA GLU A 94 -0.79 -3.24 1.40
C GLU A 94 -1.28 -2.50 0.15
N PHE A 95 -1.43 -1.18 0.21
CA PHE A 95 -1.81 -0.39 -0.95
C PHE A 95 -0.76 -0.48 -2.07
N ILE A 96 0.53 -0.34 -1.75
CA ILE A 96 1.60 -0.43 -2.74
C ILE A 96 1.71 -1.85 -3.31
N LYS A 97 1.51 -2.88 -2.51
CA LYS A 97 1.50 -4.27 -3.00
C LYS A 97 0.41 -4.49 -4.06
N HIS A 98 -0.79 -4.00 -3.80
CA HIS A 98 -1.90 -4.10 -4.75
C HIS A 98 -1.70 -3.25 -6.00
N LEU A 99 -1.09 -2.07 -5.88
CA LEU A 99 -0.74 -1.26 -7.05
C LEU A 99 0.24 -2.01 -7.97
N PHE A 100 1.26 -2.65 -7.41
CA PHE A 100 2.17 -3.48 -8.20
C PHE A 100 1.47 -4.70 -8.80
N ALA A 101 0.56 -5.33 -8.10
CA ALA A 101 -0.22 -6.44 -8.66
C ALA A 101 -1.06 -6.02 -9.86
N MET A 102 -1.54 -4.80 -9.89
CA MET A 102 -2.26 -4.23 -11.03
C MET A 102 -1.36 -3.91 -12.22
N GLU A 103 -0.13 -3.45 -11.98
CA GLU A 103 0.83 -3.05 -13.01
C GLU A 103 1.68 -4.21 -13.53
N VAL A 104 1.86 -5.26 -12.74
CA VAL A 104 2.73 -6.41 -13.00
C VAL A 104 1.89 -7.68 -13.12
N PRO A 105 1.49 -8.09 -14.34
CA PRO A 105 0.65 -9.27 -14.53
C PRO A 105 1.24 -10.56 -13.98
N GLU A 106 2.56 -10.66 -13.94
CA GLU A 106 3.28 -11.82 -13.41
C GLU A 106 3.01 -12.06 -11.93
N ILE A 107 2.66 -11.01 -11.17
CA ILE A 107 2.23 -11.14 -9.76
C ILE A 107 0.85 -11.80 -9.69
N GLU A 108 -0.08 -11.37 -10.49
CA GLU A 108 -1.44 -11.93 -10.56
C GLU A 108 -1.43 -13.40 -11.02
N GLN A 109 -0.52 -13.72 -11.94
CA GLN A 109 -0.33 -15.08 -12.45
C GLN A 109 0.39 -16.02 -11.45
N GLY A 110 0.86 -15.51 -10.32
CA GLY A 110 1.59 -16.28 -9.33
C GLY A 110 3.04 -16.59 -9.68
N LEU A 111 3.58 -15.99 -10.74
CA LEU A 111 4.97 -16.19 -11.18
C LEU A 111 5.97 -15.37 -10.36
N LEU A 112 5.51 -14.29 -9.78
CA LEU A 112 6.29 -13.37 -8.95
C LEU A 112 5.48 -12.98 -7.72
N GLU A 113 6.14 -12.84 -6.58
CA GLU A 113 5.49 -12.54 -5.31
C GLU A 113 6.16 -11.34 -4.63
N ILE A 114 5.35 -10.46 -4.05
CA ILE A 114 5.83 -9.42 -3.13
C ILE A 114 5.74 -9.97 -1.72
N LYS A 115 6.89 -10.29 -1.14
CA LYS A 115 6.99 -10.88 0.21
C LYS A 115 6.81 -9.86 1.33
N ALA A 116 7.28 -8.65 1.13
CA ALA A 116 7.22 -7.59 2.13
C ALA A 116 7.17 -6.22 1.47
N ALA A 117 6.63 -5.26 2.18
CA ALA A 117 6.65 -3.86 1.80
C ALA A 117 6.78 -2.98 3.04
N ALA A 118 7.57 -1.92 2.93
CA ALA A 118 7.70 -0.89 3.95
C ALA A 118 7.59 0.48 3.30
N ARG A 119 6.95 1.41 3.98
CA ARG A 119 6.71 2.76 3.47
C ARG A 119 6.98 3.83 4.50
N ASP A 120 7.56 4.92 4.03
CA ASP A 120 7.44 6.24 4.60
C ASP A 120 6.57 7.06 3.63
N PRO A 121 5.25 7.18 3.90
CA PRO A 121 4.29 7.70 2.92
C PRO A 121 4.66 9.09 2.41
N GLY A 122 4.65 9.25 1.08
CA GLY A 122 5.01 10.49 0.40
C GLY A 122 6.51 10.74 0.26
N VAL A 123 7.35 9.90 0.84
CA VAL A 123 8.81 10.02 0.79
C VAL A 123 9.42 8.85 0.03
N ARG A 124 9.36 7.66 0.60
CA ARG A 124 10.02 6.48 0.06
C ARG A 124 9.32 5.19 0.47
N ALA A 125 9.38 4.21 -0.39
CA ALA A 125 8.92 2.86 -0.11
C ALA A 125 9.93 1.83 -0.61
N LYS A 126 9.95 0.66 0.01
CA LYS A 126 10.67 -0.51 -0.46
C LYS A 126 9.74 -1.69 -0.54
N ILE A 127 9.84 -2.44 -1.63
CA ILE A 127 9.18 -3.73 -1.78
C ILE A 127 10.21 -4.85 -1.96
N ALA A 128 9.96 -5.97 -1.32
CA ALA A 128 10.78 -7.17 -1.45
C ALA A 128 10.07 -8.18 -2.33
N VAL A 129 10.71 -8.55 -3.42
CA VAL A 129 10.15 -9.43 -4.45
C VAL A 129 10.88 -10.75 -4.52
N TYR A 130 10.13 -11.79 -4.86
CA TYR A 130 10.61 -13.17 -4.94
C TYR A 130 9.97 -13.91 -6.10
N THR A 131 10.73 -14.79 -6.74
CA THR A 131 10.22 -15.75 -7.72
C THR A 131 10.91 -17.10 -7.56
N GLN A 132 10.15 -18.15 -7.80
CA GLN A 132 10.71 -19.51 -7.91
C GLN A 132 11.24 -19.80 -9.31
N ASP A 133 10.79 -19.05 -10.32
CA ASP A 133 11.22 -19.24 -11.71
C ASP A 133 12.52 -18.48 -11.98
N ARG A 134 13.61 -19.25 -12.14
CA ARG A 134 14.94 -18.71 -12.41
C ARG A 134 15.06 -17.96 -13.74
N ARG A 135 14.07 -18.08 -14.62
CA ARG A 135 14.04 -17.38 -15.92
C ARG A 135 13.51 -15.97 -15.80
N ILE A 136 12.88 -15.65 -14.67
CA ILE A 136 12.29 -14.34 -14.41
C ILE A 136 13.28 -13.51 -13.59
N ASP A 137 13.57 -12.30 -14.05
CA ASP A 137 14.22 -11.27 -13.25
C ASP A 137 13.14 -10.54 -12.44
N PRO A 138 13.02 -10.81 -11.13
CA PRO A 138 11.93 -10.23 -10.35
C PRO A 138 12.00 -8.71 -10.22
N ILE A 139 13.19 -8.15 -10.11
CA ILE A 139 13.38 -6.69 -10.03
C ILE A 139 13.06 -6.05 -11.38
N GLY A 140 13.66 -6.52 -12.45
CA GLY A 140 13.45 -5.99 -13.81
C GLY A 140 11.99 -6.09 -14.25
N THR A 141 11.30 -7.17 -13.87
CA THR A 141 9.87 -7.35 -14.15
C THR A 141 9.00 -6.30 -13.45
N CYS A 142 9.28 -5.97 -12.20
CA CYS A 142 8.57 -4.94 -11.46
C CYS A 142 8.93 -3.52 -11.93
N VAL A 143 10.16 -3.28 -12.35
CA VAL A 143 10.58 -1.99 -12.91
C VAL A 143 9.87 -1.72 -14.23
N GLY A 144 9.80 -2.73 -15.10
CA GLY A 144 9.22 -2.63 -16.42
C GLY A 144 10.14 -1.93 -17.43
N VAL A 145 9.71 -1.91 -18.68
CA VAL A 145 10.48 -1.29 -19.78
C VAL A 145 10.69 0.20 -19.48
N ARG A 146 11.94 0.63 -19.42
CA ARG A 146 12.33 2.02 -19.08
C ARG A 146 11.72 2.54 -17.76
N GLY A 147 11.44 1.65 -16.83
CA GLY A 147 10.84 2.02 -15.54
C GLY A 147 9.33 2.30 -15.60
N SER A 148 8.64 1.90 -16.66
CA SER A 148 7.23 2.24 -16.87
C SER A 148 6.31 1.76 -15.76
N ARG A 149 6.52 0.55 -15.25
CA ARG A 149 5.67 -0.04 -14.20
C ARG A 149 5.90 0.63 -12.86
N VAL A 150 7.15 0.80 -12.45
CA VAL A 150 7.49 1.46 -11.18
C VAL A 150 7.10 2.94 -11.20
N GLN A 151 7.22 3.61 -12.35
CA GLN A 151 6.78 5.00 -12.49
C GLN A 151 5.27 5.17 -12.39
N ALA A 152 4.49 4.22 -12.90
CA ALA A 152 3.03 4.22 -12.73
C ALA A 152 2.64 4.16 -11.26
N VAL A 153 3.30 3.30 -10.46
CA VAL A 153 3.07 3.22 -9.01
C VAL A 153 3.54 4.50 -8.31
N THR A 154 4.72 5.02 -8.65
CA THR A 154 5.24 6.28 -8.09
C THR A 154 4.29 7.44 -8.37
N GLY A 155 3.74 7.52 -9.57
CA GLY A 155 2.76 8.55 -9.96
C GLY A 155 1.47 8.46 -9.15
N GLU A 156 0.95 7.27 -8.91
CA GLU A 156 -0.22 7.05 -8.06
C GLU A 156 0.02 7.47 -6.59
N LEU A 157 1.25 7.31 -6.10
CA LEU A 157 1.65 7.64 -4.74
C LEU A 157 2.19 9.08 -4.58
N ALA A 158 1.80 9.99 -5.47
CA ALA A 158 2.19 11.40 -5.42
C ALA A 158 3.71 11.66 -5.45
N GLY A 159 4.45 10.84 -6.17
CA GLY A 159 5.90 10.96 -6.32
C GLY A 159 6.72 10.26 -5.23
N GLU A 160 6.12 9.40 -4.43
CA GLU A 160 6.83 8.54 -3.47
C GLU A 160 7.83 7.64 -4.21
N ARG A 161 9.08 7.72 -3.84
CA ARG A 161 10.14 6.89 -4.46
C ARG A 161 9.99 5.45 -4.03
N VAL A 162 10.00 4.53 -5.00
CA VAL A 162 9.87 3.09 -4.75
C VAL A 162 11.15 2.38 -5.14
N ASP A 163 11.77 1.72 -4.17
CA ASP A 163 12.91 0.82 -4.39
C ASP A 163 12.43 -0.63 -4.36
N ILE A 164 12.94 -1.42 -5.28
CA ILE A 164 12.61 -2.85 -5.41
C ILE A 164 13.86 -3.64 -5.04
N VAL A 165 13.72 -4.53 -4.05
CA VAL A 165 14.80 -5.37 -3.54
C VAL A 165 14.43 -6.85 -3.63
N LEU A 166 15.44 -7.72 -3.69
CA LEU A 166 15.22 -9.17 -3.63
C LEU A 166 14.92 -9.60 -2.20
N TRP A 167 13.88 -10.38 -2.04
CA TRP A 167 13.64 -11.08 -0.79
C TRP A 167 14.57 -12.27 -0.65
N SER A 168 15.04 -12.53 0.56
CA SER A 168 15.86 -13.68 0.91
C SER A 168 15.36 -14.32 2.21
N GLU A 169 15.43 -15.64 2.29
CA GLU A 169 15.17 -16.38 3.54
C GLU A 169 16.23 -16.10 4.60
N ASP A 170 17.46 -15.77 4.17
CA ASP A 170 18.52 -15.33 5.05
C ASP A 170 18.33 -13.86 5.42
N PRO A 171 18.02 -13.55 6.69
CA PRO A 171 17.78 -12.16 7.13
C PRO A 171 18.97 -11.23 6.88
N ALA A 172 20.18 -11.73 7.04
CA ALA A 172 21.41 -10.96 6.80
C ALA A 172 21.54 -10.57 5.31
N GLN A 173 21.35 -11.51 4.41
CA GLN A 173 21.36 -11.24 2.96
C GLN A 173 20.23 -10.30 2.55
N PHE A 174 19.06 -10.45 3.14
CA PHE A 174 17.93 -9.57 2.88
C PHE A 174 18.23 -8.12 3.28
N VAL A 175 18.77 -7.89 4.47
CA VAL A 175 19.15 -6.56 4.95
C VAL A 175 20.26 -5.95 4.09
N ILE A 176 21.28 -6.73 3.72
CA ILE A 176 22.36 -6.28 2.84
C ILE A 176 21.81 -5.82 1.50
N GLY A 177 20.93 -6.60 0.89
CA GLY A 177 20.26 -6.24 -0.36
C GLY A 177 19.37 -4.99 -0.24
N ALA A 178 18.68 -4.84 0.88
CA ALA A 178 17.81 -3.70 1.14
C ALA A 178 18.58 -2.38 1.39
N LEU A 179 19.82 -2.46 1.83
CA LEU A 179 20.70 -1.29 2.05
C LEU A 179 21.45 -0.84 0.78
N ALA A 180 21.39 -1.63 -0.30
CA ALA A 180 22.00 -1.21 -1.56
C ALA A 180 21.51 0.20 -1.99
N PRO A 181 22.33 1.09 -2.53
CA PRO A 181 23.70 0.88 -3.01
C PRO A 181 24.80 0.97 -1.93
N ALA A 182 24.46 1.14 -0.65
CA ALA A 182 25.47 1.15 0.41
C ALA A 182 26.15 -0.24 0.54
N ASN A 183 27.46 -0.24 0.63
CA ASN A 183 28.22 -1.47 0.87
C ASN A 183 28.29 -1.76 2.36
N VAL A 184 27.90 -2.96 2.74
CA VAL A 184 27.95 -3.46 4.11
C VAL A 184 29.24 -4.23 4.32
N SER A 185 30.06 -3.80 5.29
CA SER A 185 31.34 -4.44 5.63
C SER A 185 31.13 -5.71 6.44
N SER A 186 30.24 -5.66 7.42
CA SER A 186 29.86 -6.81 8.24
C SER A 186 28.47 -6.63 8.84
N ILE A 187 27.87 -7.72 9.25
CA ILE A 187 26.57 -7.76 9.90
C ILE A 187 26.59 -8.76 11.05
N VAL A 188 26.06 -8.37 12.19
CA VAL A 188 25.90 -9.23 13.36
C VAL A 188 24.42 -9.38 13.65
N VAL A 189 23.95 -10.61 13.65
CA VAL A 189 22.54 -10.95 13.91
C VAL A 189 22.39 -11.38 15.36
N ASP A 190 21.48 -10.75 16.08
CA ASP A 190 21.04 -11.14 17.42
C ASP A 190 19.61 -11.65 17.33
N GLU A 191 19.44 -12.96 17.25
CA GLU A 191 18.12 -13.60 17.09
C GLU A 191 17.25 -13.41 18.34
N ASP A 192 17.85 -13.42 19.55
CA ASP A 192 17.12 -13.28 20.80
C ASP A 192 16.50 -11.88 20.96
N LYS A 193 17.20 -10.86 20.48
CA LYS A 193 16.74 -9.47 20.54
C LYS A 193 15.99 -9.01 19.28
N HIS A 194 15.89 -9.88 18.27
CA HIS A 194 15.37 -9.53 16.95
C HIS A 194 16.02 -8.25 16.38
N SER A 195 17.33 -8.17 16.48
CA SER A 195 18.13 -7.01 16.06
C SER A 195 19.32 -7.41 15.21
N MET A 196 19.78 -6.47 14.40
CA MET A 196 21.00 -6.61 13.61
C MET A 196 21.85 -5.36 13.76
N ASP A 197 23.15 -5.58 13.98
CA ASP A 197 24.15 -4.52 13.91
C ASP A 197 24.82 -4.57 12.54
N VAL A 198 24.64 -3.50 11.77
CA VAL A 198 25.19 -3.40 10.42
C VAL A 198 26.40 -2.46 10.47
N VAL A 199 27.53 -2.94 10.03
CA VAL A 199 28.76 -2.15 9.94
C VAL A 199 29.00 -1.73 8.49
N VAL A 200 29.13 -0.45 8.28
CA VAL A 200 29.45 0.15 6.99
C VAL A 200 30.67 1.04 7.12
N ASP A 201 31.41 1.22 6.02
CA ASP A 201 32.48 2.21 5.97
C ASP A 201 31.91 3.62 6.09
N GLU A 202 32.71 4.57 6.58
CA GLU A 202 32.30 5.96 6.79
C GLU A 202 31.73 6.58 5.51
N ASP A 203 32.32 6.28 4.36
CA ASP A 203 31.88 6.76 3.04
C ASP A 203 30.48 6.25 2.65
N ASN A 204 30.05 5.12 3.20
CA ASN A 204 28.75 4.51 2.94
C ASN A 204 27.68 4.83 4.00
N LEU A 205 28.06 5.46 5.11
CA LEU A 205 27.16 5.68 6.25
C LEU A 205 25.94 6.53 5.86
N ALA A 206 26.17 7.61 5.14
CA ALA A 206 25.08 8.50 4.69
C ALA A 206 24.12 7.78 3.74
N LEU A 207 24.62 6.92 2.86
CA LEU A 207 23.81 6.09 1.97
C LEU A 207 22.99 5.07 2.76
N ALA A 208 23.61 4.40 3.73
CA ALA A 208 22.93 3.40 4.55
C ALA A 208 21.80 4.01 5.41
N ILE A 209 22.00 5.19 5.97
CA ILE A 209 20.98 5.90 6.75
C ILE A 209 19.86 6.43 5.85
N GLY A 210 20.19 6.87 4.63
CA GLY A 210 19.25 7.45 3.68
C GLY A 210 18.48 6.43 2.84
N THR A 211 18.78 5.15 2.97
CA THR A 211 18.09 4.08 2.27
C THR A 211 17.09 3.36 3.19
#